data_58383f9f0ef5849c7856b057a785b560
#
_entry.id   58383f9f0ef5849c7856b057a785b560
#
_cell.length_a   1.000
_cell.length_b   1.000
_cell.length_c   1.000
_cell.angle_alpha   90.00
_cell.angle_beta   90.00
_cell.angle_gamma   90.00
#
_symmetry.space_group_name_H-M   'P 1'
#
loop_
_entity.id
_entity.type
_entity.pdbx_description
1 polymer ?
#
loop_
_entity_poly.entity_id
_entity_poly.type
_entity_poly.pdbx_seq_one_letter_code
_entity_poly.pdbx_strand_id
1 'polypeptide(L)'
;MKIYTFILSACLLLVCSACHEASHYLLLGGSGWDKIAIVNKNTKEIEWEHPLEKGWECNSVAVTPDRNILFSYSKGAKLITRDHEEVWNISAPEGCEMQTARVLPNGNYLLAWCGYPATIMEVNAKGEILSKTDFDTHIEQPHAQFRQVNKNKQGNYLVPLFAT
;
A
#
# COMPACT_ATOMS: atom_id res chain seq x y z
N MET A 1 13.08 -76.37 22.35
CA MET A 1 13.69 -75.01 22.35
C MET A 1 13.19 -74.29 21.06
N LYS A 2 12.15 -73.44 21.19
CA LYS A 2 11.55 -72.78 20.03
C LYS A 2 12.10 -71.35 19.97
N ILE A 3 12.79 -71.02 18.87
CA ILE A 3 13.35 -69.71 18.57
C ILE A 3 12.27 -68.89 17.89
N TYR A 4 11.80 -67.80 18.54
CA TYR A 4 10.88 -66.86 17.93
C TYR A 4 11.69 -65.77 17.25
N THR A 5 11.59 -65.74 15.91
CA THR A 5 12.16 -64.71 15.09
C THR A 5 11.22 -63.53 15.08
N PHE A 6 11.62 -62.42 15.71
CA PHE A 6 10.91 -61.13 15.65
C PHE A 6 11.27 -60.43 14.33
N ILE A 7 10.28 -60.32 13.43
CA ILE A 7 10.40 -59.49 12.23
C ILE A 7 10.01 -58.05 12.61
N LEU A 8 11.00 -57.19 12.72
CA LEU A 8 10.81 -55.74 12.95
C LEU A 8 10.46 -55.10 11.59
N SER A 9 9.16 -54.83 11.36
CA SER A 9 8.70 -54.10 10.19
C SER A 9 8.95 -52.60 10.41
N ALA A 10 10.00 -52.06 9.81
CA ALA A 10 10.26 -50.64 9.81
C ALA A 10 9.35 -49.97 8.77
N CYS A 11 8.23 -49.38 9.23
CA CYS A 11 7.44 -48.45 8.41
C CYS A 11 8.24 -47.16 8.20
N LEU A 12 8.87 -47.04 7.02
CA LEU A 12 9.49 -45.81 6.57
C LEU A 12 8.37 -44.80 6.19
N LEU A 13 8.02 -43.92 7.13
CA LEU A 13 7.16 -42.77 6.84
C LEU A 13 7.94 -41.80 5.94
N LEU A 14 7.72 -41.88 4.65
CA LEU A 14 8.08 -40.82 3.73
C LEU A 14 7.23 -39.61 4.06
N VAL A 15 7.78 -38.69 4.87
CA VAL A 15 7.25 -37.34 5.00
C VAL A 15 7.60 -36.64 3.70
N CYS A 16 6.67 -36.66 2.73
CA CYS A 16 6.69 -35.72 1.63
C CYS A 16 6.52 -34.32 2.21
N SER A 17 7.64 -33.66 2.54
CA SER A 17 7.65 -32.22 2.70
C SER A 17 7.32 -31.64 1.32
N ALA A 18 6.00 -31.43 1.07
CA ALA A 18 5.59 -30.58 -0.01
C ALA A 18 6.23 -29.22 0.30
N CYS A 19 7.27 -28.87 -0.44
CA CYS A 19 7.74 -27.49 -0.49
C CYS A 19 6.56 -26.65 -0.96
N HIS A 20 5.83 -26.07 -0.01
CA HIS A 20 4.83 -25.07 -0.32
C HIS A 20 5.64 -23.86 -0.79
N GLU A 21 5.70 -23.67 -2.09
CA GLU A 21 6.30 -22.49 -2.67
C GLU A 21 5.52 -21.30 -2.12
N ALA A 22 6.23 -20.39 -1.44
CA ALA A 22 5.59 -19.26 -0.82
C ALA A 22 4.84 -18.46 -1.89
N SER A 23 3.53 -18.30 -1.70
CA SER A 23 2.73 -17.48 -2.60
C SER A 23 3.16 -16.02 -2.49
N HIS A 24 3.60 -15.45 -3.60
CA HIS A 24 3.97 -14.05 -3.69
C HIS A 24 2.86 -13.25 -4.36
N TYR A 25 2.46 -12.16 -3.71
CA TYR A 25 1.39 -11.30 -4.17
C TYR A 25 1.92 -9.91 -4.55
N LEU A 26 1.32 -9.32 -5.57
CA LEU A 26 1.57 -7.96 -6.01
C LEU A 26 0.31 -7.15 -5.77
N LEU A 27 0.41 -6.06 -5.03
CA LEU A 27 -0.63 -5.03 -4.96
C LEU A 27 -0.37 -4.03 -6.08
N LEU A 28 -1.31 -3.89 -6.99
CA LEU A 28 -1.21 -3.10 -8.20
C LEU A 28 -2.31 -2.03 -8.22
N GLY A 29 -1.94 -0.85 -8.66
CA GLY A 29 -2.81 0.28 -8.96
C GLY A 29 -2.04 1.24 -9.86
N GLY A 30 -2.71 2.09 -10.60
CA GLY A 30 -2.00 3.02 -11.48
C GLY A 30 -2.93 3.97 -12.22
N SER A 31 -2.30 4.92 -12.91
CA SER A 31 -2.97 5.86 -13.79
C SER A 31 -3.63 5.13 -14.95
N GLY A 32 -4.87 5.48 -15.25
CA GLY A 32 -5.65 4.86 -16.30
C GLY A 32 -6.22 3.47 -15.98
N TRP A 33 -6.01 2.96 -14.76
CA TRP A 33 -6.65 1.75 -14.27
C TRP A 33 -7.97 2.09 -13.58
N ASP A 34 -8.96 1.21 -13.74
CA ASP A 34 -10.28 1.32 -13.12
C ASP A 34 -10.40 0.59 -11.79
N LYS A 35 -9.28 0.04 -11.29
CA LYS A 35 -9.24 -0.75 -10.06
C LYS A 35 -7.87 -0.79 -9.40
N ILE A 36 -7.86 -1.16 -8.13
CA ILE A 36 -6.70 -1.67 -7.41
C ILE A 36 -6.84 -3.18 -7.35
N ALA A 37 -5.78 -3.94 -7.58
CA ALA A 37 -5.83 -5.40 -7.60
C ALA A 37 -4.69 -6.04 -6.81
N ILE A 38 -4.97 -7.18 -6.17
CA ILE A 38 -3.95 -8.09 -5.65
C ILE A 38 -3.88 -9.30 -6.56
N VAL A 39 -2.71 -9.51 -7.13
CA VAL A 39 -2.45 -10.55 -8.11
C VAL A 39 -1.47 -11.57 -7.53
N ASN A 40 -1.80 -12.83 -7.63
CA ASN A 40 -0.88 -13.91 -7.32
C ASN A 40 0.21 -13.96 -8.41
N LYS A 41 1.46 -13.75 -8.01
CA LYS A 41 2.60 -13.72 -8.93
C LYS A 41 2.80 -15.06 -9.66
N ASN A 42 2.48 -16.18 -9.02
CA ASN A 42 2.72 -17.50 -9.57
C ASN A 42 1.62 -17.90 -10.57
N THR A 43 0.34 -17.76 -10.19
CA THR A 43 -0.80 -18.15 -11.04
C THR A 43 -1.22 -17.06 -12.01
N LYS A 44 -0.87 -15.78 -11.77
CA LYS A 44 -1.31 -14.59 -12.48
C LYS A 44 -2.79 -14.25 -12.28
N GLU A 45 -3.45 -14.92 -11.37
CA GLU A 45 -4.86 -14.69 -11.05
C GLU A 45 -5.03 -13.49 -10.14
N ILE A 46 -6.10 -12.73 -10.36
CA ILE A 46 -6.54 -11.66 -9.46
C ILE A 46 -7.28 -12.32 -8.30
N GLU A 47 -6.75 -12.17 -7.08
CA GLU A 47 -7.35 -12.74 -5.88
C GLU A 47 -8.22 -11.73 -5.11
N TRP A 48 -8.02 -10.46 -5.39
CA TRP A 48 -8.81 -9.38 -4.81
C TRP A 48 -8.74 -8.16 -5.72
N GLU A 49 -9.84 -7.45 -5.87
CA GLU A 49 -9.86 -6.18 -6.58
C GLU A 49 -10.84 -5.20 -5.94
N HIS A 50 -10.54 -3.92 -6.01
CA HIS A 50 -11.40 -2.83 -5.57
C HIS A 50 -11.58 -1.84 -6.72
N PRO A 51 -12.82 -1.58 -7.16
CA PRO A 51 -13.07 -0.65 -8.26
C PRO A 51 -12.76 0.79 -7.85
N LEU A 52 -12.21 1.55 -8.77
CA LEU A 52 -12.01 2.99 -8.64
C LEU A 52 -13.14 3.73 -9.35
N GLU A 53 -13.51 4.88 -8.82
CA GLU A 53 -14.49 5.74 -9.49
C GLU A 53 -13.92 6.27 -10.81
N LYS A 54 -14.81 6.48 -11.77
CA LYS A 54 -14.43 7.00 -13.09
C LYS A 54 -13.69 8.34 -12.96
N GLY A 55 -12.49 8.38 -13.54
CA GLY A 55 -11.63 9.57 -13.52
C GLY A 55 -10.73 9.67 -12.28
N TRP A 56 -10.75 8.67 -11.39
CA TRP A 56 -9.74 8.57 -10.34
C TRP A 56 -8.44 8.03 -10.92
N GLU A 57 -7.37 8.69 -10.57
CA GLU A 57 -6.02 8.27 -10.86
C GLU A 57 -5.40 7.76 -9.57
N CYS A 58 -5.05 6.46 -9.54
CA CYS A 58 -4.40 5.87 -8.37
C CYS A 58 -2.90 6.19 -8.39
N ASN A 59 -2.45 7.00 -7.43
CA ASN A 59 -1.08 7.50 -7.40
C ASN A 59 -0.17 6.69 -6.47
N SER A 60 -0.71 6.07 -5.44
CA SER A 60 0.05 5.14 -4.59
C SER A 60 -0.87 4.11 -3.93
N VAL A 61 -0.31 2.93 -3.66
CA VAL A 61 -0.99 1.83 -2.96
C VAL A 61 -0.05 1.18 -1.95
N ALA A 62 -0.59 0.74 -0.82
CA ALA A 62 0.14 0.00 0.19
C ALA A 62 -0.79 -0.96 0.95
N VAL A 63 -0.24 -2.07 1.44
CA VAL A 63 -0.89 -2.92 2.44
C VAL A 63 -0.43 -2.46 3.82
N THR A 64 -1.36 -2.24 4.74
CA THR A 64 -1.05 -1.89 6.12
C THR A 64 -0.69 -3.12 6.96
N PRO A 65 -0.08 -2.96 8.15
CA PRO A 65 0.16 -4.09 9.05
C PRO A 65 -1.11 -4.89 9.38
N ASP A 66 -2.26 -4.21 9.50
CA ASP A 66 -3.57 -4.83 9.74
C ASP A 66 -4.22 -5.40 8.47
N ARG A 67 -3.45 -5.49 7.36
CA ARG A 67 -3.85 -6.04 6.07
C ARG A 67 -4.94 -5.23 5.35
N ASN A 68 -5.21 -4.00 5.77
CA ASN A 68 -6.04 -3.04 5.05
C ASN A 68 -5.29 -2.49 3.84
N ILE A 69 -6.02 -1.86 2.94
CA ILE A 69 -5.45 -1.23 1.73
C ILE A 69 -5.49 0.28 1.90
N LEU A 70 -4.31 0.87 1.90
CA LEU A 70 -4.11 2.32 1.84
C LEU A 70 -3.83 2.71 0.40
N PHE A 71 -4.52 3.71 -0.12
CA PHE A 71 -4.23 4.23 -1.46
C PHE A 71 -4.51 5.73 -1.55
N SER A 72 -3.80 6.39 -2.47
CA SER A 72 -4.12 7.75 -2.88
C SER A 72 -4.73 7.76 -4.27
N TYR A 73 -5.63 8.70 -4.48
CA TYR A 73 -6.20 9.05 -5.77
C TYR A 73 -6.15 10.57 -5.93
N SER A 74 -6.34 11.09 -7.12
CA SER A 74 -6.14 12.52 -7.39
C SER A 74 -6.82 13.46 -6.38
N LYS A 75 -8.03 13.10 -5.90
CA LYS A 75 -8.82 13.93 -4.97
C LYS A 75 -8.62 13.62 -3.48
N GLY A 76 -7.83 12.60 -3.14
CA GLY A 76 -7.66 12.23 -1.73
C GLY A 76 -6.90 10.93 -1.49
N ALA A 77 -6.94 10.47 -0.24
CA ALA A 77 -6.43 9.18 0.16
C ALA A 77 -7.46 8.43 1.00
N LYS A 78 -7.52 7.12 0.81
CA LYS A 78 -8.44 6.23 1.54
C LYS A 78 -7.69 5.09 2.21
N LEU A 79 -8.20 4.70 3.37
CA LEU A 79 -7.93 3.41 3.98
C LEU A 79 -9.23 2.59 3.91
N ILE A 80 -9.14 1.40 3.33
CA ILE A 80 -10.27 0.47 3.22
C ILE A 80 -9.88 -0.90 3.77
N THR A 81 -10.86 -1.64 4.26
CA THR A 81 -10.68 -3.05 4.62
C THR A 81 -10.59 -3.95 3.38
N ARG A 82 -10.23 -5.22 3.56
CA ARG A 82 -10.28 -6.22 2.48
C ARG A 82 -11.72 -6.53 2.03
N ASP A 83 -12.71 -6.20 2.86
CA ASP A 83 -14.14 -6.34 2.56
C ASP A 83 -14.72 -5.06 1.92
N HIS A 84 -13.84 -4.14 1.47
CA HIS A 84 -14.16 -2.87 0.79
C HIS A 84 -14.80 -1.80 1.68
N GLU A 85 -14.85 -1.99 2.98
CA GLU A 85 -15.38 -0.99 3.90
C GLU A 85 -14.39 0.18 4.06
N GLU A 86 -14.90 1.41 3.97
CA GLU A 86 -14.11 2.61 4.19
C GLU A 86 -13.85 2.80 5.68
N VAL A 87 -12.56 2.79 6.07
CA VAL A 87 -12.14 3.14 7.43
C VAL A 87 -12.06 4.65 7.59
N TRP A 88 -11.46 5.32 6.60
CA TRP A 88 -11.45 6.78 6.47
C TRP A 88 -11.12 7.22 5.04
N ASN A 89 -11.50 8.46 4.74
CA ASN A 89 -11.18 9.15 3.50
C ASN A 89 -10.77 10.59 3.80
N ILE A 90 -9.58 10.98 3.40
CA ILE A 90 -9.04 12.33 3.57
C ILE A 90 -8.93 12.96 2.20
N SER A 91 -9.75 13.98 1.96
CA SER A 91 -9.77 14.70 0.69
C SER A 91 -8.63 15.71 0.58
N ALA A 92 -8.03 15.82 -0.59
CA ALA A 92 -7.19 16.95 -0.93
C ALA A 92 -8.08 18.20 -1.16
N PRO A 93 -7.60 19.42 -0.83
CA PRO A 93 -8.32 20.64 -1.14
C PRO A 93 -8.58 20.80 -2.65
N GLU A 94 -9.56 21.64 -3.00
CA GLU A 94 -9.82 21.96 -4.40
C GLU A 94 -8.58 22.53 -5.10
N GLY A 95 -8.29 22.10 -6.31
CA GLY A 95 -7.10 22.47 -7.05
C GLY A 95 -5.81 21.76 -6.60
N CYS A 96 -5.88 20.90 -5.58
CA CYS A 96 -4.76 20.07 -5.14
C CYS A 96 -4.91 18.62 -5.62
N GLU A 97 -3.78 17.91 -5.72
CA GLU A 97 -3.74 16.52 -6.14
C GLU A 97 -3.01 15.65 -5.10
N MET A 98 -3.70 14.66 -4.53
CA MET A 98 -3.10 13.71 -3.60
C MET A 98 -2.17 12.76 -4.35
N GLN A 99 -0.89 12.79 -4.03
CA GLN A 99 0.13 12.01 -4.72
C GLN A 99 0.66 10.85 -3.87
N THR A 100 0.73 11.04 -2.57
CA THR A 100 1.37 10.07 -1.67
C THR A 100 0.39 9.56 -0.62
N ALA A 101 0.36 8.24 -0.45
CA ALA A 101 -0.19 7.56 0.72
C ALA A 101 0.72 6.38 1.07
N ARG A 102 1.44 6.46 2.20
CA ARG A 102 2.45 5.47 2.60
C ARG A 102 2.29 5.07 4.05
N VAL A 103 2.59 3.82 4.34
CA VAL A 103 2.70 3.31 5.71
C VAL A 103 4.07 3.69 6.26
N LEU A 104 4.10 4.30 7.44
CA LEU A 104 5.33 4.60 8.17
C LEU A 104 5.72 3.45 9.11
N PRO A 105 7.01 3.32 9.48
CA PRO A 105 7.47 2.26 10.38
C PRO A 105 6.81 2.24 11.76
N ASN A 106 6.29 3.39 12.22
CA ASN A 106 5.58 3.53 13.50
C ASN A 106 4.08 3.18 13.42
N GLY A 107 3.59 2.70 12.27
CA GLY A 107 2.19 2.35 12.03
C GLY A 107 1.29 3.52 11.63
N ASN A 108 1.80 4.74 11.59
CA ASN A 108 1.08 5.90 11.04
C ASN A 108 1.17 5.94 9.51
N TYR A 109 0.47 6.88 8.91
CA TYR A 109 0.46 7.06 7.46
C TYR A 109 0.98 8.44 7.08
N LEU A 110 1.75 8.48 6.01
CA LEU A 110 2.26 9.69 5.38
C LEU A 110 1.41 9.99 4.16
N LEU A 111 0.76 11.14 4.15
CA LEU A 111 -0.02 11.64 3.02
C LEU A 111 0.65 12.92 2.51
N ALA A 112 0.60 13.14 1.19
CA ALA A 112 1.06 14.40 0.62
C ALA A 112 0.29 14.74 -0.66
N TRP A 113 -0.08 16.00 -0.79
CA TRP A 113 -0.68 16.54 -2.00
C TRP A 113 0.13 17.68 -2.60
N CYS A 114 0.12 17.74 -3.91
CA CYS A 114 0.55 18.86 -4.71
C CYS A 114 -0.51 19.97 -4.68
N GLY A 115 -0.11 21.20 -4.72
CA GLY A 115 -1.03 22.35 -4.71
C GLY A 115 -0.39 23.63 -4.18
N TYR A 116 -1.24 24.57 -3.82
CA TYR A 116 -0.82 25.85 -3.24
C TYR A 116 -1.60 26.10 -1.94
N PRO A 117 -0.94 25.78 -0.79
CA PRO A 117 0.39 25.19 -0.66
C PRO A 117 0.42 23.69 -0.97
N ALA A 118 1.57 23.18 -1.35
CA ALA A 118 1.86 21.75 -1.27
C ALA A 118 1.94 21.37 0.20
N THR A 119 1.44 20.17 0.55
CA THR A 119 1.31 19.77 1.95
C THR A 119 1.77 18.34 2.16
N ILE A 120 2.45 18.12 3.28
CA ILE A 120 2.75 16.82 3.84
C ILE A 120 2.02 16.70 5.18
N MET A 121 1.38 15.56 5.43
CA MET A 121 0.76 15.27 6.72
C MET A 121 1.04 13.85 7.20
N GLU A 122 1.04 13.67 8.50
CA GLU A 122 0.99 12.35 9.11
C GLU A 122 -0.35 12.17 9.80
N VAL A 123 -0.94 11.00 9.60
CA VAL A 123 -2.21 10.62 10.23
C VAL A 123 -2.06 9.27 10.93
N ASN A 124 -2.83 9.05 11.98
CA ASN A 124 -2.87 7.75 12.66
C ASN A 124 -3.79 6.76 11.93
N ALA A 125 -3.93 5.55 12.49
CA ALA A 125 -4.77 4.50 11.91
C ALA A 125 -6.26 4.87 11.82
N LYS A 126 -6.71 5.88 12.60
CA LYS A 126 -8.10 6.37 12.57
C LYS A 126 -8.30 7.54 11.59
N GLY A 127 -7.25 8.00 10.90
CA GLY A 127 -7.31 9.17 10.03
C GLY A 127 -7.19 10.51 10.77
N GLU A 128 -6.84 10.51 12.06
CA GLU A 128 -6.61 11.74 12.82
C GLU A 128 -5.26 12.34 12.46
N ILE A 129 -5.24 13.64 12.16
CA ILE A 129 -4.02 14.36 11.75
C ILE A 129 -3.11 14.55 12.98
N LEU A 130 -1.90 14.02 12.90
CA LEU A 130 -0.87 14.15 13.92
C LEU A 130 0.08 15.31 13.67
N SER A 131 0.38 15.55 12.40
CA SER A 131 1.20 16.69 11.95
C SER A 131 0.82 17.10 10.55
N LYS A 132 1.03 18.38 10.24
CA LYS A 132 0.83 18.97 8.92
C LYS A 132 1.91 19.99 8.66
N THR A 133 2.51 19.96 7.46
CA THR A 133 3.53 20.90 7.02
C THR A 133 3.20 21.36 5.62
N ASP A 134 3.01 22.66 5.48
CA ASP A 134 2.79 23.33 4.19
C ASP A 134 4.12 23.88 3.66
N PHE A 135 4.34 23.79 2.36
CA PHE A 135 5.56 24.29 1.72
C PHE A 135 5.30 24.71 0.27
N ASP A 136 6.22 25.51 -0.27
CA ASP A 136 6.20 25.94 -1.67
C ASP A 136 7.25 25.16 -2.46
N THR A 137 6.84 24.61 -3.58
CA THR A 137 7.74 23.92 -4.52
C THR A 137 8.32 24.86 -5.58
N HIS A 138 7.80 26.09 -5.70
CA HIS A 138 8.07 27.03 -6.79
C HIS A 138 7.73 26.51 -8.20
N ILE A 139 6.88 25.46 -8.29
CA ILE A 139 6.42 24.87 -9.55
C ILE A 139 4.94 25.19 -9.72
N GLU A 140 4.59 25.96 -10.76
CA GLU A 140 3.24 26.50 -10.97
C GLU A 140 2.14 25.45 -11.19
N GLN A 141 2.45 24.30 -11.78
CA GLN A 141 1.46 23.25 -12.04
C GLN A 141 1.47 22.21 -10.92
N PRO A 142 0.38 22.05 -10.13
CA PRO A 142 0.32 21.04 -9.07
C PRO A 142 0.70 19.65 -9.55
N HIS A 143 0.18 19.22 -10.70
CA HIS A 143 0.50 17.94 -11.30
C HIS A 143 1.99 17.72 -11.58
N ALA A 144 2.77 18.77 -11.74
CA ALA A 144 4.21 18.72 -12.03
C ALA A 144 5.10 18.86 -10.78
N GLN A 145 4.54 19.03 -9.58
CA GLN A 145 5.34 19.31 -8.39
C GLN A 145 6.11 18.07 -7.92
N PHE A 146 5.44 17.02 -7.49
CA PHE A 146 6.07 15.76 -7.05
C PHE A 146 5.12 14.59 -7.23
N ARG A 147 5.63 13.36 -7.03
CA ARG A 147 4.81 12.13 -7.05
C ARG A 147 4.83 11.39 -5.74
N GLN A 148 6.00 11.18 -5.17
CA GLN A 148 6.17 10.36 -3.98
C GLN A 148 6.98 11.12 -2.93
N VAL A 149 6.43 11.21 -1.73
CA VAL A 149 7.14 11.71 -0.55
C VAL A 149 7.56 10.53 0.31
N ASN A 150 8.75 10.60 0.87
CA ASN A 150 9.27 9.63 1.81
C ASN A 150 9.65 10.31 3.13
N LYS A 151 9.74 9.53 4.21
CA LYS A 151 10.31 9.96 5.48
C LYS A 151 11.49 9.05 5.81
N ASN A 152 12.65 9.64 6.09
CA ASN A 152 13.83 8.87 6.46
C ASN A 152 13.82 8.51 7.97
N LYS A 153 14.82 7.72 8.40
CA LYS A 153 14.92 7.29 9.80
C LYS A 153 15.22 8.44 10.77
N GLN A 154 15.76 9.56 10.29
CA GLN A 154 16.01 10.76 11.07
C GLN A 154 14.76 11.65 11.21
N GLY A 155 13.65 11.28 10.56
CA GLY A 155 12.40 12.05 10.60
C GLY A 155 12.27 13.12 9.51
N ASN A 156 13.24 13.25 8.62
CA ASN A 156 13.18 14.23 7.52
C ASN A 156 12.31 13.72 6.39
N TYR A 157 11.54 14.62 5.78
CA TYR A 157 10.79 14.35 4.56
C TYR A 157 11.68 14.50 3.34
N LEU A 158 11.55 13.58 2.40
CA LEU A 158 12.26 13.57 1.13
C LEU A 158 11.20 13.78 0.03
N VAL A 159 11.27 14.90 -0.64
CA VAL A 159 10.33 15.33 -1.68
C VAL A 159 11.06 15.44 -3.01
N PRO A 160 11.09 14.38 -3.84
CA PRO A 160 11.68 14.46 -5.17
C PRO A 160 10.75 15.29 -6.07
N LEU A 161 11.20 16.47 -6.50
CA LEU A 161 10.46 17.30 -7.44
C LEU A 161 10.47 16.66 -8.83
N PHE A 162 9.34 16.75 -9.52
CA PHE A 162 9.15 16.12 -10.83
C PHE A 162 9.60 17.05 -11.96
N ALA A 163 9.30 18.34 -11.86
CA ALA A 163 9.78 19.38 -12.75
C ALA A 163 10.65 20.38 -11.97
N THR A 164 11.70 20.90 -12.61
CA THR A 164 12.60 21.95 -12.08
C THR A 164 12.79 23.02 -13.14
#